data_581df2833a9ef8c3a59ae6a75dadeb17
#
_entry.id   581df2833a9ef8c3a59ae6a75dadeb17
#
_cell.length_a   1.000
_cell.length_b   1.000
_cell.length_c   1.000
_cell.angle_alpha   90.00
_cell.angle_beta   90.00
_cell.angle_gamma   90.00
#
_symmetry.space_group_name_H-M   'P 1'
#
loop_
_entity.id
_entity.type
_entity.pdbx_description
1 polymer ?
#
loop_
_entity_poly.entity_id
_entity_poly.type
_entity_poly.pdbx_seq_one_letter_code
_entity_poly.pdbx_strand_id
1 'polypeptide(L)'
;DLHRRRHSFPTRRSSDLTYNLLLASSLQTSANNVANNWGWLQNWLSFWSRSGTYAPNVTEETYNITTTFQNGVWNSFYYEAFNYNIMQLKAQQAGATFYEGVARIMKAHAFQNLVDVYGNVPYFNALKGNQNPTPEYDNGLDIYKDLFRQIDTAFTLFDALNEDLNVDYKTNDLVYAGNVESWKKLGNTLKLRMLVHLADVPGFDFDSEIAKIDESGAGYLATGESATIQPGFGSTKPTPFYNNYVKDNTGTATANSVYYKANSYAVDYYKYDGDPRLTRFYTPGSQGSRGVAYGLPPVTSNAASTLSAVSGPGVLSSGSTSKAWILTSMESLFLQAEARERGIIKSGETAEQLLVNAITESFIWMGLTAEDADEYLSGNATYPDVDYTAEGGGLFTIISQKWFALNTFASLEVWSDYRRVDLDGENHFVYGARVDYDPGPAISVAPQNTATEIPIRLLYPQNEYNYNAQNVGNEGTINQFSSKIFWDIN
;
A
#
# COMPACT_ATOMS: atom_id res chain seq x y z
N ASP A 1 0.16 32.78 42.13
CA ASP A 1 0.32 31.31 42.16
C ASP A 1 -0.94 30.53 41.76
N LEU A 2 -1.66 31.03 40.75
CA LEU A 2 -2.95 30.49 40.33
C LEU A 2 -2.99 30.11 38.80
N HIS A 3 -1.85 29.82 38.19
CA HIS A 3 -1.79 29.52 36.74
C HIS A 3 -1.03 28.24 36.41
N ARG A 4 -1.34 27.09 37.03
CA ARG A 4 -0.87 25.76 36.54
C ARG A 4 -1.83 24.63 36.90
N ARG A 5 -3.11 24.73 36.54
CA ARG A 5 -3.92 23.51 36.34
C ARG A 5 -4.25 23.36 34.85
N ARG A 6 -3.29 22.91 34.08
CA ARG A 6 -3.59 22.23 32.82
C ARG A 6 -4.29 20.94 33.22
N HIS A 7 -5.56 20.82 32.88
CA HIS A 7 -6.27 19.55 32.88
C HIS A 7 -5.62 18.70 31.78
N SER A 8 -4.53 18.00 32.10
CA SER A 8 -4.09 16.87 31.33
C SER A 8 -5.10 15.77 31.63
N PHE A 9 -6.03 15.53 30.69
CA PHE A 9 -6.67 14.24 30.64
C PHE A 9 -5.53 13.23 30.59
N PRO A 10 -5.51 12.20 31.45
CA PRO A 10 -4.50 11.15 31.34
C PRO A 10 -4.73 10.45 30.00
N THR A 11 -3.96 10.82 28.99
CA THR A 11 -3.83 10.01 27.78
C THR A 11 -3.20 8.71 28.26
N ARG A 12 -4.02 7.66 28.41
CA ARG A 12 -3.51 6.31 28.70
C ARG A 12 -2.51 5.96 27.60
N ARG A 13 -1.28 5.67 27.98
CA ARG A 13 -0.27 5.18 27.05
C ARG A 13 -0.73 3.81 26.54
N SER A 14 -0.41 3.44 25.31
CA SER A 14 -0.70 2.10 24.78
C SER A 14 -0.22 0.99 25.72
N SER A 15 0.91 1.21 26.42
CA SER A 15 1.43 0.32 27.46
C SER A 15 0.49 0.07 28.64
N ASP A 16 -0.47 0.95 28.90
CA ASP A 16 -1.38 0.85 30.05
C ASP A 16 -2.70 0.13 29.68
N LEU A 17 -2.94 -0.10 28.37
CA LEU A 17 -4.13 -0.78 27.87
C LEU A 17 -3.94 -2.31 27.92
N THR A 18 -5.03 -3.04 28.07
CA THR A 18 -5.05 -4.50 27.88
C THR A 18 -5.02 -4.86 26.39
N TYR A 19 -4.62 -6.10 26.05
CA TYR A 19 -4.50 -6.56 24.65
C TYR A 19 -5.80 -6.37 23.85
N ASN A 20 -6.96 -6.62 24.46
CA ASN A 20 -8.26 -6.49 23.80
C ASN A 20 -8.63 -5.04 23.46
N LEU A 21 -8.20 -4.05 24.25
CA LEU A 21 -8.42 -2.63 23.97
C LEU A 21 -7.46 -2.06 22.92
N LEU A 22 -6.36 -2.75 22.66
CA LEU A 22 -5.38 -2.32 21.65
C LEU A 22 -5.79 -2.67 20.22
N LEU A 23 -6.55 -3.75 19.99
CA LEU A 23 -6.82 -4.28 18.65
C LEU A 23 -7.54 -3.25 17.75
N ALA A 24 -8.70 -2.76 18.17
CA ALA A 24 -9.49 -1.84 17.35
C ALA A 24 -8.74 -0.55 16.99
N SER A 25 -7.97 0.02 17.95
CA SER A 25 -7.17 1.23 17.69
C SER A 25 -5.97 0.95 16.79
N SER A 26 -5.34 -0.21 16.89
CA SER A 26 -4.22 -0.61 16.04
C SER A 26 -4.67 -0.86 14.60
N LEU A 27 -5.80 -1.55 14.39
CA LEU A 27 -6.39 -1.74 13.06
C LEU A 27 -6.78 -0.40 12.40
N GLN A 28 -7.30 0.55 13.18
CA GLN A 28 -7.57 1.90 12.68
C GLN A 28 -6.28 2.63 12.29
N THR A 29 -5.19 2.44 13.03
CA THR A 29 -3.87 3.00 12.71
C THR A 29 -3.34 2.40 11.40
N SER A 30 -3.43 1.09 11.20
CA SER A 30 -3.02 0.43 9.95
C SER A 30 -3.77 0.98 8.75
N ALA A 31 -5.10 1.06 8.82
CA ALA A 31 -5.91 1.62 7.74
C ALA A 31 -5.61 3.10 7.47
N ASN A 32 -5.31 3.88 8.52
CA ASN A 32 -4.85 5.26 8.36
C ASN A 32 -3.50 5.36 7.64
N ASN A 33 -2.55 4.48 7.98
CA ASN A 33 -1.23 4.45 7.36
C ASN A 33 -1.33 4.10 5.88
N VAL A 34 -2.13 3.10 5.51
CA VAL A 34 -2.35 2.72 4.11
C VAL A 34 -2.98 3.89 3.33
N ALA A 35 -3.98 4.56 3.89
CA ALA A 35 -4.69 5.64 3.19
C ALA A 35 -3.86 6.93 3.02
N ASN A 36 -2.92 7.24 3.94
CA ASN A 36 -2.41 8.60 4.07
C ASN A 36 -0.90 8.77 3.86
N ASN A 37 -0.11 7.69 3.82
CA ASN A 37 1.35 7.81 3.74
C ASN A 37 1.89 7.94 2.29
N TRP A 38 1.07 7.79 1.27
CA TRP A 38 1.54 7.52 -0.08
C TRP A 38 1.25 8.62 -1.11
N GLY A 39 0.84 9.82 -0.70
CA GLY A 39 0.53 10.92 -1.65
C GLY A 39 1.69 11.27 -2.59
N TRP A 40 2.92 11.21 -2.11
CA TRP A 40 4.12 11.40 -2.91
C TRP A 40 4.34 10.28 -3.95
N LEU A 41 4.03 9.01 -3.60
CA LEU A 41 4.07 7.89 -4.54
C LEU A 41 2.99 8.01 -5.62
N GLN A 42 1.79 8.47 -5.25
CA GLN A 42 0.74 8.74 -6.23
C GLN A 42 1.22 9.76 -7.29
N ASN A 43 2.00 10.76 -6.87
CA ASN A 43 2.61 11.72 -7.80
C ASN A 43 3.68 11.04 -8.68
N TRP A 44 4.60 10.29 -8.09
CA TRP A 44 5.70 9.64 -8.81
C TRP A 44 5.21 8.57 -9.79
N LEU A 45 4.12 7.89 -9.45
CA LEU A 45 3.51 6.83 -10.29
C LEU A 45 2.51 7.38 -11.31
N SER A 46 2.47 8.70 -11.51
CA SER A 46 1.63 9.39 -12.49
C SER A 46 0.12 9.28 -12.26
N PHE A 47 -0.31 8.97 -11.04
CA PHE A 47 -1.73 8.98 -10.68
C PHE A 47 -2.21 10.37 -10.30
N TRP A 48 -1.42 11.09 -9.49
CA TRP A 48 -1.75 12.42 -8.99
C TRP A 48 -0.70 13.44 -9.38
N SER A 49 -1.04 14.70 -9.17
CA SER A 49 -0.15 15.82 -9.37
C SER A 49 -0.55 17.00 -8.49
N ARG A 50 0.36 17.93 -8.30
CA ARG A 50 0.10 19.23 -7.67
C ARG A 50 -0.77 20.11 -8.58
N SER A 51 -1.84 20.74 -8.03
CA SER A 51 -2.60 21.74 -8.78
C SER A 51 -1.74 22.96 -9.16
N GLY A 52 -2.02 23.54 -10.33
CA GLY A 52 -1.18 24.58 -10.92
C GLY A 52 -1.18 25.95 -10.24
N THR A 53 -1.85 26.08 -9.07
CA THR A 53 -1.85 27.33 -8.27
C THR A 53 -0.95 27.25 -7.03
N TYR A 54 -0.41 26.09 -6.71
CA TYR A 54 0.54 25.92 -5.61
C TYR A 54 1.98 26.10 -6.07
N ALA A 55 2.84 26.59 -5.17
CA ALA A 55 4.28 26.60 -5.40
C ALA A 55 4.82 25.17 -5.60
N PRO A 56 5.83 24.99 -6.47
CA PRO A 56 6.47 23.69 -6.66
C PRO A 56 7.05 23.13 -5.35
N ASN A 57 6.87 21.82 -5.14
CA ASN A 57 7.64 21.09 -4.16
C ASN A 57 8.95 20.61 -4.82
N VAL A 58 9.95 21.47 -4.83
CA VAL A 58 11.19 21.23 -5.59
C VAL A 58 11.84 19.90 -5.18
N THR A 59 11.90 19.58 -3.88
CA THR A 59 12.49 18.32 -3.40
C THR A 59 11.78 17.09 -3.97
N GLU A 60 10.47 17.09 -3.99
CA GLU A 60 9.67 15.96 -4.50
C GLU A 60 9.67 15.93 -6.03
N GLU A 61 9.44 17.11 -6.67
CA GLU A 61 9.28 17.22 -8.11
C GLU A 61 10.60 17.10 -8.90
N THR A 62 11.76 17.23 -8.26
CA THR A 62 13.08 16.97 -8.87
C THR A 62 13.69 15.65 -8.43
N TYR A 63 12.97 14.89 -7.59
CA TYR A 63 13.46 13.64 -6.97
C TYR A 63 14.76 13.80 -6.15
N ASN A 64 15.19 15.03 -5.88
CA ASN A 64 16.35 15.33 -5.06
C ASN A 64 15.97 15.30 -3.57
N ILE A 65 15.62 14.12 -3.12
CA ILE A 65 15.12 13.90 -1.75
C ILE A 65 16.24 13.96 -0.70
N THR A 66 15.85 14.29 0.51
CA THR A 66 16.75 14.39 1.67
C THR A 66 16.33 13.42 2.76
N THR A 67 17.16 13.25 3.79
CA THR A 67 16.88 12.45 4.98
C THR A 67 15.68 12.93 5.80
N THR A 68 15.10 14.08 5.46
CA THR A 68 13.85 14.59 6.07
C THR A 68 12.62 14.34 5.20
N PHE A 69 12.81 13.91 3.94
CA PHE A 69 11.70 13.63 3.04
C PHE A 69 10.91 12.40 3.53
N GLN A 70 9.61 12.57 3.71
CA GLN A 70 8.67 11.51 4.11
C GLN A 70 9.06 10.71 5.37
N ASN A 71 9.70 11.34 6.35
CA ASN A 71 9.99 10.73 7.67
C ASN A 71 8.75 10.15 8.36
N GLY A 72 7.56 10.65 8.00
CA GLY A 72 6.28 10.15 8.49
C GLY A 72 6.05 8.68 8.17
N VAL A 73 6.54 8.18 7.03
CA VAL A 73 6.41 6.77 6.63
C VAL A 73 7.12 5.86 7.65
N TRP A 74 8.40 6.12 7.93
CA TRP A 74 9.16 5.39 8.94
C TRP A 74 8.47 5.41 10.30
N ASN A 75 8.18 6.61 10.79
CA ASN A 75 7.61 6.79 12.13
C ASN A 75 6.25 6.10 12.28
N SER A 76 5.38 6.18 11.28
CA SER A 76 4.03 5.64 11.36
C SER A 76 4.01 4.12 11.34
N PHE A 77 4.84 3.46 10.50
CA PHE A 77 4.92 1.99 10.49
C PHE A 77 5.65 1.42 11.70
N TYR A 78 6.69 2.08 12.21
CA TYR A 78 7.28 1.67 13.49
C TYR A 78 6.31 1.87 14.67
N TYR A 79 5.52 2.93 14.69
CA TYR A 79 4.48 3.12 15.70
C TYR A 79 3.39 2.06 15.61
N GLU A 80 2.97 1.70 14.41
CA GLU A 80 2.03 0.60 14.16
C GLU A 80 2.62 -0.73 14.66
N ALA A 81 3.82 -1.07 14.25
CA ALA A 81 4.51 -2.29 14.70
C ALA A 81 4.69 -2.33 16.23
N PHE A 82 4.98 -1.20 16.86
CA PHE A 82 5.09 -1.09 18.31
C PHE A 82 3.77 -1.38 19.03
N ASN A 83 2.65 -0.87 18.55
CA ASN A 83 1.34 -1.15 19.14
C ASN A 83 0.97 -2.64 19.03
N TYR A 84 1.21 -3.27 17.88
CA TYR A 84 1.01 -4.70 17.71
C TYR A 84 2.00 -5.52 18.55
N ASN A 85 3.23 -5.06 18.74
CA ASN A 85 4.19 -5.74 19.61
C ASN A 85 3.75 -5.72 21.08
N ILE A 86 3.23 -4.59 21.58
CA ILE A 86 2.66 -4.52 22.94
C ILE A 86 1.46 -5.48 23.06
N MET A 87 0.56 -5.48 22.06
CA MET A 87 -0.60 -6.37 22.04
C MET A 87 -0.16 -7.84 22.06
N GLN A 88 0.81 -8.21 21.22
CA GLN A 88 1.37 -9.55 21.16
C GLN A 88 1.91 -10.02 22.52
N LEU A 89 2.79 -9.21 23.14
CA LEU A 89 3.40 -9.59 24.42
C LEU A 89 2.38 -9.77 25.54
N LYS A 90 1.37 -8.91 25.60
CA LYS A 90 0.29 -9.01 26.59
C LYS A 90 -0.64 -10.19 26.32
N ALA A 91 -0.95 -10.45 25.05
CA ALA A 91 -1.75 -11.59 24.63
C ALA A 91 -1.05 -12.92 24.97
N GLN A 92 0.26 -13.03 24.72
CA GLN A 92 1.09 -14.17 25.12
C GLN A 92 1.01 -14.45 26.61
N GLN A 93 1.16 -13.42 27.45
CA GLN A 93 1.07 -13.56 28.90
C GLN A 93 -0.31 -14.03 29.37
N ALA A 94 -1.36 -13.68 28.63
CA ALA A 94 -2.75 -14.02 28.95
C ALA A 94 -3.24 -15.33 28.29
N GLY A 95 -2.45 -15.94 27.39
CA GLY A 95 -2.90 -17.07 26.57
C GLY A 95 -3.97 -16.71 25.53
N ALA A 96 -4.07 -15.42 25.17
CA ALA A 96 -5.08 -14.89 24.25
C ALA A 96 -4.63 -15.05 22.80
N THR A 97 -4.74 -16.27 22.27
CA THR A 97 -4.15 -16.73 21.00
C THR A 97 -4.67 -15.96 19.78
N PHE A 98 -5.94 -15.55 19.77
CA PHE A 98 -6.49 -14.73 18.67
C PHE A 98 -5.76 -13.38 18.54
N TYR A 99 -5.63 -12.66 19.65
CA TYR A 99 -4.98 -11.35 19.67
C TYR A 99 -3.49 -11.44 19.34
N GLU A 100 -2.84 -12.49 19.82
CA GLU A 100 -1.44 -12.76 19.46
C GLU A 100 -1.30 -13.04 17.95
N GLY A 101 -2.16 -13.90 17.38
CA GLY A 101 -2.15 -14.23 15.95
C GLY A 101 -2.36 -12.98 15.07
N VAL A 102 -3.39 -12.19 15.36
CA VAL A 102 -3.64 -10.93 14.63
C VAL A 102 -2.47 -9.95 14.76
N ALA A 103 -1.88 -9.82 15.96
CA ALA A 103 -0.72 -8.94 16.16
C ALA A 103 0.48 -9.38 15.32
N ARG A 104 0.72 -10.68 15.17
CA ARG A 104 1.81 -11.21 14.33
C ARG A 104 1.60 -10.90 12.86
N ILE A 105 0.40 -11.13 12.31
CA ILE A 105 0.06 -10.84 10.91
C ILE A 105 0.20 -9.34 10.63
N MET A 106 -0.38 -8.48 11.47
CA MET A 106 -0.35 -7.05 11.25
C MET A 106 1.02 -6.42 11.50
N LYS A 107 1.82 -6.99 12.40
CA LYS A 107 3.23 -6.62 12.56
C LYS A 107 4.06 -7.03 11.34
N ALA A 108 3.76 -8.18 10.74
CA ALA A 108 4.39 -8.58 9.48
C ALA A 108 4.03 -7.61 8.35
N HIS A 109 2.76 -7.19 8.23
CA HIS A 109 2.34 -6.14 7.30
C HIS A 109 3.15 -4.84 7.49
N ALA A 110 3.29 -4.36 8.73
CA ALA A 110 4.01 -3.11 9.00
C ALA A 110 5.50 -3.20 8.63
N PHE A 111 6.17 -4.32 8.96
CA PHE A 111 7.59 -4.51 8.64
C PHE A 111 7.83 -4.80 7.16
N GLN A 112 6.92 -5.48 6.46
CA GLN A 112 6.98 -5.59 5.00
C GLN A 112 7.03 -4.20 4.35
N ASN A 113 6.09 -3.29 4.73
CA ASN A 113 6.10 -1.92 4.21
C ASN A 113 7.40 -1.17 4.52
N LEU A 114 7.99 -1.34 5.71
CA LEU A 114 9.27 -0.73 6.06
C LEU A 114 10.41 -1.25 5.20
N VAL A 115 10.49 -2.57 5.01
CA VAL A 115 11.54 -3.20 4.19
C VAL A 115 11.39 -2.79 2.73
N ASP A 116 10.16 -2.75 2.20
CA ASP A 116 9.89 -2.39 0.81
C ASP A 116 10.22 -0.92 0.48
N VAL A 117 10.25 -0.06 1.51
CA VAL A 117 10.61 1.36 1.34
C VAL A 117 12.09 1.62 1.59
N TYR A 118 12.69 0.95 2.59
CA TYR A 118 14.01 1.31 3.11
C TYR A 118 15.09 0.22 2.96
N GLY A 119 14.73 -1.01 2.58
CA GLY A 119 15.63 -2.15 2.55
C GLY A 119 15.90 -2.72 3.95
N ASN A 120 17.14 -2.71 4.41
CA ASN A 120 17.48 -3.12 5.77
C ASN A 120 16.87 -2.15 6.78
N VAL A 121 16.31 -2.69 7.87
CA VAL A 121 15.70 -1.90 8.96
C VAL A 121 15.89 -2.61 10.29
N PRO A 122 15.91 -1.91 11.43
CA PRO A 122 15.88 -2.54 12.74
C PRO A 122 14.65 -3.41 12.94
N TYR A 123 14.81 -4.71 13.19
CA TYR A 123 13.74 -5.69 13.33
C TYR A 123 13.86 -6.59 14.55
N PHE A 124 14.84 -7.53 14.58
CA PHE A 124 14.96 -8.55 15.63
C PHE A 124 15.21 -7.97 17.02
N ASN A 125 15.95 -6.89 17.08
CA ASN A 125 16.29 -6.17 18.31
C ASN A 125 15.54 -4.84 18.46
N ALA A 126 14.63 -4.52 17.55
CA ALA A 126 13.76 -3.35 17.62
C ALA A 126 12.61 -3.51 18.65
N LEU A 127 11.84 -2.45 18.85
CA LEU A 127 10.62 -2.39 19.66
C LEU A 127 10.81 -2.71 21.16
N LYS A 128 12.07 -2.71 21.66
CA LYS A 128 12.42 -2.99 23.06
C LYS A 128 12.46 -1.73 23.94
N GLY A 129 12.17 -0.57 23.38
CA GLY A 129 12.18 0.73 24.06
C GLY A 129 13.55 1.01 24.71
N ASN A 130 13.56 1.42 25.99
CA ASN A 130 14.79 1.77 26.70
C ASN A 130 15.77 0.59 26.92
N GLN A 131 15.35 -0.66 26.64
CA GLN A 131 16.24 -1.82 26.77
C GLN A 131 17.20 -1.91 25.58
N ASN A 132 16.81 -1.39 24.41
CA ASN A 132 17.65 -1.25 23.23
C ASN A 132 17.27 0.00 22.43
N PRO A 133 17.75 1.19 22.79
CA PRO A 133 17.38 2.44 22.13
C PRO A 133 18.05 2.65 20.78
N THR A 134 19.09 1.90 20.47
CA THR A 134 19.88 1.99 19.22
C THR A 134 20.02 0.60 18.59
N PRO A 135 18.92 0.02 18.07
CA PRO A 135 18.94 -1.31 17.49
C PRO A 135 19.78 -1.34 16.20
N GLU A 136 20.40 -2.49 15.95
CA GLU A 136 21.08 -2.80 14.69
C GLU A 136 20.07 -2.91 13.55
N TYR A 137 20.55 -2.70 12.33
CA TYR A 137 19.81 -2.93 11.10
C TYR A 137 19.93 -4.40 10.71
N ASP A 138 18.80 -5.00 10.39
CA ASP A 138 18.72 -6.41 10.00
C ASP A 138 18.55 -6.52 8.48
N ASN A 139 19.08 -7.58 7.91
CA ASN A 139 19.02 -7.83 6.47
C ASN A 139 17.55 -8.04 6.01
N GLY A 140 17.14 -7.37 4.95
CA GLY A 140 15.75 -7.42 4.45
C GLY A 140 15.26 -8.82 4.10
N LEU A 141 16.10 -9.68 3.51
CA LEU A 141 15.73 -11.08 3.20
C LEU A 141 15.54 -11.91 4.48
N ASP A 142 16.36 -11.70 5.51
CA ASP A 142 16.22 -12.42 6.77
C ASP A 142 14.97 -11.94 7.53
N ILE A 143 14.63 -10.65 7.42
CA ILE A 143 13.35 -10.13 7.92
C ILE A 143 12.20 -10.84 7.20
N TYR A 144 12.17 -10.88 5.87
CA TYR A 144 11.12 -11.54 5.10
C TYR A 144 10.93 -13.01 5.50
N LYS A 145 12.03 -13.77 5.66
CA LYS A 145 11.97 -15.16 6.16
C LYS A 145 11.32 -15.25 7.54
N ASP A 146 11.59 -14.29 8.43
CA ASP A 146 10.93 -14.27 9.74
C ASP A 146 9.46 -13.86 9.63
N LEU A 147 9.10 -12.92 8.72
CA LEU A 147 7.70 -12.55 8.51
C LEU A 147 6.86 -13.75 8.05
N PHE A 148 7.36 -14.61 7.17
CA PHE A 148 6.70 -15.89 6.83
C PHE A 148 6.45 -16.73 8.08
N ARG A 149 7.49 -16.93 8.90
CA ARG A 149 7.38 -17.70 10.15
C ARG A 149 6.41 -17.06 11.15
N GLN A 150 6.35 -15.73 11.25
CA GLN A 150 5.39 -15.04 12.13
C GLN A 150 3.95 -15.30 11.70
N ILE A 151 3.67 -15.31 10.39
CA ILE A 151 2.35 -15.61 9.84
C ILE A 151 2.00 -17.08 10.07
N ASP A 152 2.91 -18.03 9.84
CA ASP A 152 2.70 -19.46 10.12
C ASP A 152 2.40 -19.70 11.61
N THR A 153 3.14 -18.99 12.50
CA THR A 153 2.87 -19.05 13.95
C THR A 153 1.47 -18.52 14.28
N ALA A 154 1.02 -17.44 13.60
CA ALA A 154 -0.34 -16.92 13.82
C ALA A 154 -1.41 -17.96 13.46
N PHE A 155 -1.23 -18.73 12.40
CA PHE A 155 -2.17 -19.79 12.02
C PHE A 155 -2.25 -20.89 13.09
N THR A 156 -1.11 -21.34 13.59
CA THR A 156 -1.07 -22.29 14.71
C THR A 156 -1.80 -21.76 15.95
N LEU A 157 -1.68 -20.46 16.24
CA LEU A 157 -2.38 -19.81 17.36
C LEU A 157 -3.90 -19.74 17.12
N PHE A 158 -4.34 -19.54 15.90
CA PHE A 158 -5.76 -19.56 15.53
C PHE A 158 -6.36 -20.96 15.66
N ASP A 159 -5.61 -22.00 15.29
CA ASP A 159 -6.05 -23.39 15.44
C ASP A 159 -6.17 -23.81 16.92
N ALA A 160 -5.43 -23.15 17.81
CA ALA A 160 -5.49 -23.31 19.26
C ALA A 160 -6.43 -22.31 19.97
N LEU A 161 -7.38 -21.69 19.25
CA LEU A 161 -8.26 -20.66 19.79
C LEU A 161 -9.13 -21.20 20.93
N ASN A 162 -9.01 -20.57 22.10
CA ASN A 162 -9.90 -20.74 23.25
C ASN A 162 -10.67 -19.44 23.48
N GLU A 163 -11.99 -19.45 23.26
CA GLU A 163 -12.83 -18.25 23.36
C GLU A 163 -12.81 -17.63 24.77
N ASP A 164 -12.70 -18.40 25.82
CA ASP A 164 -12.71 -17.92 27.22
C ASP A 164 -11.48 -17.04 27.53
N LEU A 165 -10.36 -17.27 26.85
CA LEU A 165 -9.13 -16.52 26.99
C LEU A 165 -9.04 -15.31 26.01
N ASN A 166 -9.93 -15.27 25.01
CA ASN A 166 -9.95 -14.25 23.96
C ASN A 166 -11.17 -13.33 24.13
N VAL A 167 -11.21 -12.61 25.24
CA VAL A 167 -12.34 -11.75 25.62
C VAL A 167 -12.62 -10.69 24.54
N ASP A 168 -13.89 -10.59 24.14
CA ASP A 168 -14.41 -9.58 23.19
C ASP A 168 -13.74 -9.57 21.80
N TYR A 169 -13.04 -10.64 21.40
CA TYR A 169 -12.29 -10.62 20.13
C TYR A 169 -13.18 -10.38 18.91
N LYS A 170 -14.40 -10.92 18.89
CA LYS A 170 -15.35 -10.72 17.79
C LYS A 170 -15.82 -9.25 17.67
N THR A 171 -15.92 -8.55 18.79
CA THR A 171 -16.36 -7.14 18.83
C THR A 171 -15.19 -6.18 18.56
N ASN A 172 -14.00 -6.51 19.02
CA ASN A 172 -12.80 -5.65 18.88
C ASN A 172 -12.11 -5.80 17.52
N ASP A 173 -12.37 -6.91 16.82
CA ASP A 173 -11.89 -7.13 15.46
C ASP A 173 -12.78 -6.37 14.45
N LEU A 174 -12.30 -5.22 14.03
CA LEU A 174 -13.00 -4.34 13.09
C LEU A 174 -12.90 -4.78 11.63
N VAL A 175 -12.09 -5.81 11.34
CA VAL A 175 -11.86 -6.30 9.96
C VAL A 175 -12.77 -7.48 9.65
N TYR A 176 -12.71 -8.54 10.44
CA TYR A 176 -13.38 -9.80 10.15
C TYR A 176 -14.27 -10.30 11.30
N ALA A 177 -14.51 -9.48 12.32
CA ALA A 177 -15.36 -9.83 13.48
C ALA A 177 -14.99 -11.17 14.12
N GLY A 178 -13.71 -11.46 14.24
CA GLY A 178 -13.16 -12.67 14.86
C GLY A 178 -13.12 -13.90 13.95
N ASN A 179 -13.37 -13.75 12.65
CA ASN A 179 -13.29 -14.86 11.70
C ASN A 179 -11.81 -15.22 11.42
N VAL A 180 -11.34 -16.30 12.01
CA VAL A 180 -9.95 -16.76 11.87
C VAL A 180 -9.61 -17.21 10.46
N GLU A 181 -10.55 -17.74 9.70
CA GLU A 181 -10.34 -18.15 8.32
C GLU A 181 -10.03 -16.96 7.42
N SER A 182 -10.76 -15.86 7.59
CA SER A 182 -10.49 -14.62 6.87
C SER A 182 -9.12 -14.01 7.26
N TRP A 183 -8.71 -14.14 8.53
CA TRP A 183 -7.38 -13.74 8.97
C TRP A 183 -6.27 -14.62 8.37
N LYS A 184 -6.49 -15.95 8.22
CA LYS A 184 -5.57 -16.84 7.51
C LYS A 184 -5.45 -16.44 6.03
N LYS A 185 -6.58 -16.16 5.34
CA LYS A 185 -6.57 -15.65 3.96
C LYS A 185 -5.75 -14.37 3.81
N LEU A 186 -5.93 -13.40 4.71
CA LEU A 186 -5.11 -12.18 4.72
C LEU A 186 -3.62 -12.50 4.93
N GLY A 187 -3.30 -13.37 5.89
CA GLY A 187 -1.93 -13.82 6.13
C GLY A 187 -1.30 -14.49 4.90
N ASN A 188 -2.03 -15.38 4.24
CA ASN A 188 -1.59 -16.02 3.01
C ASN A 188 -1.41 -15.01 1.86
N THR A 189 -2.27 -14.00 1.76
CA THR A 189 -2.13 -12.94 0.75
C THR A 189 -0.89 -12.08 1.01
N LEU A 190 -0.57 -11.77 2.27
CA LEU A 190 0.70 -11.12 2.62
C LEU A 190 1.92 -12.00 2.31
N LYS A 191 1.84 -13.32 2.57
CA LYS A 191 2.89 -14.26 2.15
C LYS A 191 3.03 -14.25 0.63
N LEU A 192 1.93 -14.30 -0.12
CA LEU A 192 1.95 -14.28 -1.58
C LEU A 192 2.59 -12.99 -2.12
N ARG A 193 2.27 -11.81 -1.55
CA ARG A 193 2.90 -10.55 -1.93
C ARG A 193 4.43 -10.63 -1.75
N MET A 194 4.90 -11.12 -0.60
CA MET A 194 6.34 -11.33 -0.37
C MET A 194 6.96 -12.32 -1.36
N LEU A 195 6.26 -13.42 -1.70
CA LEU A 195 6.73 -14.39 -2.70
C LEU A 195 6.84 -13.76 -4.09
N VAL A 196 5.86 -12.94 -4.47
CA VAL A 196 5.90 -12.21 -5.75
C VAL A 196 7.06 -11.20 -5.78
N HIS A 197 7.32 -10.50 -4.67
CA HIS A 197 8.50 -9.64 -4.58
C HIS A 197 9.82 -10.40 -4.70
N LEU A 198 9.87 -11.65 -4.24
CA LEU A 198 11.05 -12.51 -4.32
C LEU A 198 11.20 -13.25 -5.66
N ALA A 199 10.27 -13.07 -6.60
CA ALA A 199 10.15 -13.92 -7.80
C ALA A 199 11.46 -14.08 -8.57
N ASP A 200 12.25 -13.03 -8.64
CA ASP A 200 13.52 -13.02 -9.39
C ASP A 200 14.76 -13.19 -8.49
N VAL A 201 14.57 -13.34 -7.14
CA VAL A 201 15.67 -13.56 -6.19
C VAL A 201 16.19 -15.00 -6.28
N PRO A 202 17.47 -15.23 -6.64
CA PRO A 202 18.00 -16.55 -6.84
C PRO A 202 17.98 -17.42 -5.58
N GLY A 203 17.58 -18.69 -5.74
CA GLY A 203 17.72 -19.71 -4.69
C GLY A 203 16.68 -19.64 -3.57
N PHE A 204 15.62 -18.85 -3.71
CA PHE A 204 14.50 -18.89 -2.76
C PHE A 204 13.64 -20.14 -3.01
N ASP A 205 13.22 -20.83 -1.93
CA ASP A 205 12.40 -22.03 -1.98
C ASP A 205 10.89 -21.70 -1.97
N PHE A 206 10.35 -21.37 -3.15
CA PHE A 206 8.94 -21.06 -3.32
C PHE A 206 8.03 -22.25 -3.01
N ASP A 207 8.43 -23.47 -3.39
CA ASP A 207 7.61 -24.66 -3.23
C ASP A 207 7.33 -24.96 -1.75
N SER A 208 8.33 -24.77 -0.88
CA SER A 208 8.15 -24.92 0.56
C SER A 208 7.15 -23.93 1.15
N GLU A 209 7.19 -22.66 0.73
CA GLU A 209 6.28 -21.65 1.26
C GLU A 209 4.85 -21.81 0.69
N ILE A 210 4.72 -22.19 -0.59
CA ILE A 210 3.40 -22.50 -1.19
C ILE A 210 2.79 -23.73 -0.52
N ALA A 211 3.56 -24.78 -0.23
CA ALA A 211 3.07 -25.95 0.50
C ALA A 211 2.46 -25.58 1.86
N LYS A 212 3.08 -24.67 2.62
CA LYS A 212 2.54 -24.19 3.90
C LYS A 212 1.25 -23.37 3.72
N ILE A 213 1.13 -22.59 2.63
CA ILE A 213 -0.10 -21.89 2.29
C ILE A 213 -1.22 -22.89 2.00
N ASP A 214 -0.93 -23.92 1.20
CA ASP A 214 -1.88 -25.00 0.87
C ASP A 214 -2.28 -25.80 2.11
N GLU A 215 -1.34 -26.12 3.00
CA GLU A 215 -1.60 -26.81 4.28
C GLU A 215 -2.53 -26.02 5.20
N SER A 216 -2.54 -24.71 5.13
CA SER A 216 -3.47 -23.87 5.90
C SER A 216 -4.94 -24.09 5.52
N GLY A 217 -5.21 -24.55 4.31
CA GLY A 217 -6.54 -24.78 3.74
C GLY A 217 -7.35 -23.53 3.46
N ALA A 218 -6.86 -22.33 3.85
CA ALA A 218 -7.62 -21.09 3.75
C ALA A 218 -7.62 -20.49 2.35
N GLY A 219 -6.54 -20.67 1.58
CA GLY A 219 -6.32 -19.96 0.32
C GLY A 219 -5.98 -18.47 0.54
N TYR A 220 -6.31 -17.65 -0.45
CA TYR A 220 -6.04 -16.20 -0.47
C TYR A 220 -7.34 -15.39 -0.36
N LEU A 221 -7.24 -14.08 -0.18
CA LEU A 221 -8.40 -13.19 -0.31
C LEU A 221 -8.95 -13.27 -1.73
N ALA A 222 -10.19 -13.71 -1.85
CA ALA A 222 -10.93 -13.84 -3.10
C ALA A 222 -11.79 -12.59 -3.36
N THR A 223 -12.55 -12.58 -4.46
CA THR A 223 -13.52 -11.55 -4.84
C THR A 223 -14.39 -11.16 -3.65
N GLY A 224 -14.44 -9.88 -3.32
CA GLY A 224 -15.25 -9.32 -2.23
C GLY A 224 -14.67 -9.51 -0.82
N GLU A 225 -13.52 -10.15 -0.64
CA GLU A 225 -12.95 -10.47 0.68
C GLU A 225 -11.89 -9.47 1.18
N SER A 226 -11.95 -8.22 0.74
CA SER A 226 -10.99 -7.18 1.15
C SER A 226 -10.90 -7.01 2.67
N ALA A 227 -9.69 -6.78 3.17
CA ALA A 227 -9.45 -6.37 4.56
C ALA A 227 -9.82 -4.89 4.73
N THR A 228 -11.02 -4.62 5.23
CA THR A 228 -11.57 -3.26 5.41
C THR A 228 -12.11 -3.06 6.80
N ILE A 229 -12.14 -1.81 7.26
CA ILE A 229 -12.72 -1.45 8.55
C ILE A 229 -13.78 -0.35 8.41
N GLN A 230 -14.80 -0.40 9.29
CA GLN A 230 -15.79 0.65 9.47
C GLN A 230 -16.13 0.78 10.97
N PRO A 231 -15.28 1.49 11.75
CA PRO A 231 -15.47 1.63 13.21
C PRO A 231 -16.46 2.76 13.57
N GLY A 232 -17.54 2.93 12.80
CA GLY A 232 -18.49 4.03 12.95
C GLY A 232 -18.01 5.33 12.33
N PHE A 233 -17.38 5.30 11.16
CA PHE A 233 -17.04 6.52 10.42
C PHE A 233 -18.30 7.32 10.07
N GLY A 234 -18.19 8.66 10.14
CA GLY A 234 -19.28 9.60 9.92
C GLY A 234 -18.75 11.01 9.69
N SER A 235 -19.63 12.00 9.63
CA SER A 235 -19.26 13.39 9.37
C SER A 235 -18.30 13.98 10.43
N THR A 236 -18.44 13.58 11.70
CA THR A 236 -17.59 14.05 12.81
C THR A 236 -16.37 13.17 13.06
N LYS A 237 -16.33 11.97 12.46
CA LYS A 237 -15.21 11.03 12.48
C LYS A 237 -15.11 10.42 11.07
N PRO A 238 -14.65 11.18 10.07
CA PRO A 238 -14.60 10.68 8.70
C PRO A 238 -13.59 9.55 8.53
N THR A 239 -13.78 8.73 7.47
CA THR A 239 -12.76 7.76 7.05
C THR A 239 -11.41 8.47 6.80
N PRO A 240 -10.27 7.82 7.06
CA PRO A 240 -8.95 8.45 6.97
C PRO A 240 -8.68 9.16 5.65
N PHE A 241 -8.99 8.52 4.52
CA PHE A 241 -8.80 9.12 3.21
C PHE A 241 -9.65 10.38 3.02
N TYR A 242 -10.93 10.33 3.38
CA TYR A 242 -11.82 11.49 3.28
C TYR A 242 -11.33 12.65 4.16
N ASN A 243 -10.91 12.33 5.40
CA ASN A 243 -10.41 13.31 6.36
C ASN A 243 -9.12 14.00 5.90
N ASN A 244 -8.34 13.37 5.04
CA ASN A 244 -7.08 13.91 4.53
C ASN A 244 -7.24 14.60 3.18
N TYR A 245 -8.02 14.02 2.25
CA TYR A 245 -8.06 14.46 0.86
C TYR A 245 -9.38 15.11 0.42
N VAL A 246 -10.34 15.26 1.32
CA VAL A 246 -11.63 15.91 0.99
C VAL A 246 -11.99 16.98 2.02
N LYS A 247 -12.47 16.58 3.20
CA LYS A 247 -12.87 17.47 4.29
C LYS A 247 -12.47 16.88 5.63
N ASP A 248 -12.08 17.74 6.55
CA ASP A 248 -11.80 17.38 7.93
C ASP A 248 -13.09 17.08 8.73
N ASN A 249 -12.91 16.74 10.00
CA ASN A 249 -14.01 16.45 10.93
C ASN A 249 -14.89 17.67 11.28
N THR A 250 -14.52 18.87 10.85
CA THR A 250 -15.34 20.10 10.98
C THR A 250 -16.16 20.37 9.71
N GLY A 251 -15.95 19.59 8.64
CA GLY A 251 -16.57 19.79 7.34
C GLY A 251 -15.85 20.79 6.44
N THR A 252 -14.66 21.26 6.87
CA THR A 252 -13.81 22.19 6.11
C THR A 252 -13.00 21.42 5.07
N ALA A 253 -12.93 21.95 3.83
CA ALA A 253 -12.08 21.39 2.79
C ALA A 253 -10.61 21.39 3.23
N THR A 254 -9.92 20.27 3.07
CA THR A 254 -8.51 20.13 3.45
C THR A 254 -7.59 20.81 2.44
N ALA A 255 -6.39 21.21 2.87
CA ALA A 255 -5.37 21.72 1.95
C ALA A 255 -5.03 20.68 0.86
N ASN A 256 -4.99 19.40 1.22
CA ASN A 256 -4.72 18.31 0.30
C ASN A 256 -5.81 18.13 -0.78
N SER A 257 -7.08 18.42 -0.47
CA SER A 257 -8.17 18.37 -1.45
C SER A 257 -8.00 19.40 -2.59
N VAL A 258 -7.28 20.49 -2.31
CA VAL A 258 -6.97 21.52 -3.29
C VAL A 258 -5.61 21.28 -3.94
N TYR A 259 -4.64 20.77 -3.19
CA TYR A 259 -3.27 20.50 -3.65
C TYR A 259 -3.22 19.33 -4.63
N TYR A 260 -3.73 18.15 -4.23
CA TYR A 260 -3.69 16.94 -5.06
C TYR A 260 -4.82 16.91 -6.09
N LYS A 261 -4.44 16.74 -7.34
CA LYS A 261 -5.34 16.59 -8.50
C LYS A 261 -4.89 15.43 -9.36
N ALA A 262 -5.77 14.97 -10.25
CA ALA A 262 -5.42 13.93 -11.19
C ALA A 262 -4.20 14.32 -12.04
N ASN A 263 -3.33 13.37 -12.32
CA ASN A 263 -2.25 13.53 -13.29
C ASN A 263 -2.82 13.44 -14.71
N SER A 264 -2.29 14.27 -15.63
CA SER A 264 -2.70 14.21 -17.04
C SER A 264 -2.40 12.85 -17.66
N TYR A 265 -1.26 12.24 -17.33
CA TYR A 265 -0.90 10.91 -17.82
C TYR A 265 -1.98 9.87 -17.52
N ALA A 266 -2.35 9.69 -16.25
CA ALA A 266 -3.39 8.73 -15.89
C ALA A 266 -4.75 9.07 -16.53
N VAL A 267 -5.17 10.36 -16.51
CA VAL A 267 -6.45 10.78 -17.09
C VAL A 267 -6.51 10.48 -18.58
N ASP A 268 -5.44 10.76 -19.31
CA ASP A 268 -5.40 10.58 -20.76
C ASP A 268 -5.32 9.09 -21.12
N TYR A 269 -4.63 8.30 -20.29
CA TYR A 269 -4.53 6.85 -20.47
C TYR A 269 -5.90 6.16 -20.27
N TYR A 270 -6.61 6.44 -19.16
CA TYR A 270 -7.98 5.92 -18.96
C TYR A 270 -8.94 6.37 -20.07
N LYS A 271 -8.79 7.60 -20.61
CA LYS A 271 -9.62 8.08 -21.73
C LYS A 271 -9.34 7.34 -23.03
N TYR A 272 -8.06 7.08 -23.29
CA TYR A 272 -7.64 6.38 -24.50
C TYR A 272 -8.27 4.99 -24.58
N ASP A 273 -8.34 4.30 -23.43
CA ASP A 273 -8.95 2.97 -23.33
C ASP A 273 -10.46 2.99 -23.23
N GLY A 274 -11.07 4.17 -23.11
CA GLY A 274 -12.49 4.28 -22.78
C GLY A 274 -12.82 3.68 -21.41
N ASP A 275 -11.84 3.61 -20.49
CA ASP A 275 -11.97 2.96 -19.20
C ASP A 275 -12.92 3.74 -18.27
N PRO A 276 -14.07 3.18 -17.89
CA PRO A 276 -15.04 3.87 -17.05
C PRO A 276 -14.54 4.13 -15.62
N ARG A 277 -13.46 3.43 -15.17
CA ARG A 277 -12.83 3.66 -13.87
C ARG A 277 -12.27 5.09 -13.74
N LEU A 278 -12.01 5.79 -14.85
CA LEU A 278 -11.60 7.21 -14.84
C LEU A 278 -12.48 8.07 -13.92
N THR A 279 -13.80 8.02 -14.10
CA THR A 279 -14.74 8.85 -13.32
C THR A 279 -15.05 8.26 -11.94
N ARG A 280 -14.53 7.07 -11.68
CA ARG A 280 -14.64 6.39 -10.39
C ARG A 280 -13.47 6.73 -9.47
N PHE A 281 -12.25 6.87 -10.03
CA PHE A 281 -11.08 7.37 -9.31
C PHE A 281 -11.13 8.88 -9.10
N TYR A 282 -11.56 9.61 -10.11
CA TYR A 282 -11.47 11.06 -10.14
C TYR A 282 -12.85 11.71 -10.29
N THR A 283 -13.13 12.71 -9.47
CA THR A 283 -14.29 13.58 -9.67
C THR A 283 -13.93 14.68 -10.67
N PRO A 284 -14.64 14.80 -11.82
CA PRO A 284 -14.35 15.81 -12.81
C PRO A 284 -14.38 17.24 -12.25
N GLY A 285 -13.47 18.09 -12.72
CA GLY A 285 -13.46 19.52 -12.43
C GLY A 285 -14.44 20.31 -13.33
N SER A 286 -14.41 21.65 -13.24
CA SER A 286 -15.28 22.50 -14.06
C SER A 286 -15.02 22.40 -15.57
N GLN A 287 -13.89 21.84 -15.98
CA GLN A 287 -13.56 21.57 -17.37
C GLN A 287 -13.63 20.08 -17.75
N GLY A 288 -14.41 19.30 -17.01
CA GLY A 288 -14.55 17.85 -17.20
C GLY A 288 -13.40 17.04 -16.58
N SER A 289 -13.21 15.81 -17.07
CA SER A 289 -12.12 14.93 -16.65
C SER A 289 -10.81 15.45 -17.23
N ARG A 290 -10.01 16.11 -16.37
CA ARG A 290 -8.76 16.75 -16.74
C ARG A 290 -7.73 16.61 -15.64
N GLY A 291 -6.51 16.20 -16.02
CA GLY A 291 -5.32 16.16 -15.17
C GLY A 291 -4.35 17.31 -15.46
N VAL A 292 -3.24 17.33 -14.73
CA VAL A 292 -2.10 18.21 -14.93
C VAL A 292 -0.82 17.40 -14.84
N ALA A 293 0.18 17.69 -15.69
CA ALA A 293 1.45 16.99 -15.66
C ALA A 293 2.19 17.26 -14.34
N TYR A 294 2.84 16.24 -13.81
CA TYR A 294 3.60 16.34 -12.57
C TYR A 294 4.84 17.24 -12.75
N GLY A 295 5.02 18.19 -11.84
CA GLY A 295 6.12 19.14 -11.88
C GLY A 295 5.88 20.35 -12.79
N LEU A 296 4.72 20.48 -13.46
CA LEU A 296 4.43 21.61 -14.32
C LEU A 296 4.49 22.94 -13.53
N PRO A 297 5.17 23.99 -14.05
CA PRO A 297 5.18 25.31 -13.42
C PRO A 297 3.78 25.86 -13.16
N PRO A 298 3.58 26.65 -12.09
CA PRO A 298 2.27 27.21 -11.76
C PRO A 298 1.70 28.06 -12.89
N VAL A 299 0.46 27.74 -13.29
CA VAL A 299 -0.32 28.52 -14.27
C VAL A 299 -1.79 28.56 -13.84
N THR A 300 -2.44 29.71 -14.04
CA THR A 300 -3.83 29.93 -13.61
C THR A 300 -4.86 29.03 -14.33
N SER A 301 -4.56 28.59 -15.55
CA SER A 301 -5.40 27.65 -16.30
C SER A 301 -5.47 26.26 -15.63
N ASN A 302 -4.52 25.92 -14.76
CA ASN A 302 -4.48 24.70 -13.98
C ASN A 302 -4.93 24.92 -12.53
N ALA A 303 -5.87 25.86 -12.31
CA ALA A 303 -6.47 26.06 -11.01
C ALA A 303 -7.18 24.76 -10.53
N ALA A 304 -7.13 24.50 -9.23
CA ALA A 304 -7.67 23.29 -8.64
C ALA A 304 -9.12 23.00 -9.02
N SER A 305 -9.94 24.05 -9.24
CA SER A 305 -11.35 23.91 -9.65
C SER A 305 -11.54 23.43 -11.09
N THR A 306 -10.52 23.58 -11.95
CA THR A 306 -10.58 23.16 -13.36
C THR A 306 -10.11 21.72 -13.55
N LEU A 307 -9.43 21.15 -12.56
CA LEU A 307 -8.82 19.83 -12.59
C LEU A 307 -9.67 18.81 -11.84
N SER A 308 -9.55 17.55 -12.22
CA SER A 308 -10.22 16.44 -11.55
C SER A 308 -9.66 16.21 -10.13
N ALA A 309 -10.55 16.09 -9.15
CA ALA A 309 -10.20 15.75 -7.78
C ALA A 309 -9.91 14.25 -7.62
N VAL A 310 -8.98 13.91 -6.73
CA VAL A 310 -8.54 12.52 -6.46
C VAL A 310 -9.49 11.71 -5.55
N SER A 311 -10.71 12.20 -5.36
CA SER A 311 -11.72 11.65 -4.46
C SER A 311 -12.98 11.22 -5.22
N GLY A 312 -12.80 10.39 -6.23
CA GLY A 312 -13.91 9.87 -7.02
C GLY A 312 -14.84 8.94 -6.23
N PRO A 313 -16.06 8.71 -6.74
CA PRO A 313 -17.09 7.91 -6.04
C PRO A 313 -16.73 6.43 -5.89
N GLY A 314 -15.77 5.91 -6.63
CA GLY A 314 -15.25 4.54 -6.44
C GLY A 314 -14.28 4.45 -5.27
N VAL A 315 -13.51 5.52 -4.99
CA VAL A 315 -12.62 5.61 -3.82
C VAL A 315 -13.42 5.84 -2.54
N LEU A 316 -14.45 6.64 -2.62
CA LEU A 316 -15.30 7.06 -1.49
C LEU A 316 -16.78 6.80 -1.80
N SER A 317 -17.14 5.52 -1.92
CA SER A 317 -18.51 5.08 -2.31
C SER A 317 -19.63 5.62 -1.41
N SER A 318 -19.32 5.93 -0.16
CA SER A 318 -20.23 6.49 0.84
C SER A 318 -19.70 7.78 1.48
N GLY A 319 -18.81 8.50 0.78
CA GLY A 319 -18.21 9.73 1.26
C GLY A 319 -17.44 9.55 2.59
N SER A 320 -17.76 10.37 3.59
CA SER A 320 -17.12 10.32 4.92
C SER A 320 -17.35 9.02 5.68
N THR A 321 -18.37 8.23 5.30
CA THR A 321 -18.71 6.95 5.93
C THR A 321 -18.16 5.74 5.18
N SER A 322 -17.38 5.93 4.12
CA SER A 322 -16.75 4.83 3.39
C SER A 322 -15.89 3.96 4.29
N LYS A 323 -15.81 2.67 4.00
CA LYS A 323 -14.87 1.77 4.67
C LYS A 323 -13.42 2.22 4.38
N ALA A 324 -12.55 2.11 5.37
CA ALA A 324 -11.12 2.22 5.15
C ALA A 324 -10.56 0.84 4.83
N TRP A 325 -9.56 0.79 3.95
CA TRP A 325 -8.92 -0.47 3.51
C TRP A 325 -7.53 -0.66 4.14
N ILE A 326 -7.13 -1.90 4.31
CA ILE A 326 -5.78 -2.33 4.69
C ILE A 326 -5.15 -3.07 3.50
N LEU A 327 -5.89 -4.02 2.89
CA LEU A 327 -5.53 -4.72 1.67
C LEU A 327 -6.80 -5.09 0.91
N THR A 328 -6.80 -4.89 -0.41
CA THR A 328 -7.99 -5.11 -1.24
C THR A 328 -7.97 -6.48 -1.91
N SER A 329 -9.17 -7.04 -2.15
CA SER A 329 -9.35 -8.26 -2.93
C SER A 329 -8.81 -8.14 -4.35
N MET A 330 -8.95 -6.99 -4.99
CA MET A 330 -8.38 -6.77 -6.33
C MET A 330 -6.86 -6.90 -6.33
N GLU A 331 -6.16 -6.35 -5.33
CA GLU A 331 -4.71 -6.52 -5.19
C GLU A 331 -4.35 -8.00 -5.04
N SER A 332 -5.07 -8.73 -4.17
CA SER A 332 -4.87 -10.17 -3.97
C SER A 332 -5.00 -10.96 -5.29
N LEU A 333 -6.01 -10.65 -6.10
CA LEU A 333 -6.24 -11.35 -7.37
C LEU A 333 -5.15 -11.04 -8.41
N PHE A 334 -4.66 -9.80 -8.48
CA PHE A 334 -3.50 -9.48 -9.32
C PHE A 334 -2.24 -10.19 -8.86
N LEU A 335 -1.99 -10.30 -7.55
CA LEU A 335 -0.87 -11.08 -7.01
C LEU A 335 -0.99 -12.57 -7.36
N GLN A 336 -2.20 -13.14 -7.31
CA GLN A 336 -2.46 -14.51 -7.70
C GLN A 336 -2.22 -14.72 -9.20
N ALA A 337 -2.69 -13.79 -10.06
CA ALA A 337 -2.46 -13.83 -11.49
C ALA A 337 -0.97 -13.82 -11.83
N GLU A 338 -0.22 -12.90 -11.22
CA GLU A 338 1.23 -12.81 -11.41
C GLU A 338 1.98 -14.05 -10.90
N ALA A 339 1.66 -14.51 -9.69
CA ALA A 339 2.28 -15.70 -9.11
C ALA A 339 2.01 -16.96 -9.97
N ARG A 340 0.83 -17.03 -10.58
CA ARG A 340 0.47 -18.10 -11.50
C ARG A 340 1.24 -18.01 -12.82
N GLU A 341 1.39 -16.81 -13.39
CA GLU A 341 2.15 -16.54 -14.61
C GLU A 341 3.62 -16.90 -14.42
N ARG A 342 4.21 -16.52 -13.29
CA ARG A 342 5.61 -16.84 -12.95
C ARG A 342 5.83 -18.29 -12.52
N GLY A 343 4.77 -19.12 -12.42
CA GLY A 343 4.87 -20.52 -11.99
C GLY A 343 5.16 -20.71 -10.50
N ILE A 344 4.99 -19.68 -9.67
CA ILE A 344 5.04 -19.76 -8.22
C ILE A 344 3.82 -20.56 -7.73
N ILE A 345 2.61 -20.22 -8.18
CA ILE A 345 1.40 -21.04 -8.03
C ILE A 345 1.31 -21.99 -9.22
N LYS A 346 1.25 -23.31 -8.96
CA LYS A 346 1.32 -24.34 -10.01
C LYS A 346 -0.02 -24.99 -10.35
N SER A 347 -1.06 -24.74 -9.57
CA SER A 347 -2.40 -25.36 -9.70
C SER A 347 -3.52 -24.32 -9.62
N GLY A 348 -4.74 -24.73 -9.92
CA GLY A 348 -5.92 -23.86 -9.89
C GLY A 348 -6.21 -23.17 -11.22
N GLU A 349 -6.82 -21.99 -11.17
CA GLU A 349 -7.14 -21.18 -12.34
C GLU A 349 -5.89 -20.77 -13.12
N THR A 350 -6.04 -20.52 -14.42
CA THR A 350 -4.96 -19.99 -15.25
C THR A 350 -4.65 -18.53 -14.88
N ALA A 351 -3.45 -18.05 -15.22
CA ALA A 351 -3.08 -16.66 -14.99
C ALA A 351 -4.03 -15.69 -15.73
N GLU A 352 -4.45 -16.04 -16.95
CA GLU A 352 -5.45 -15.27 -17.71
C GLU A 352 -6.81 -15.19 -17.00
N GLN A 353 -7.32 -16.32 -16.48
CA GLN A 353 -8.58 -16.33 -15.72
C GLN A 353 -8.49 -15.46 -14.46
N LEU A 354 -7.39 -15.59 -13.72
CA LEU A 354 -7.13 -14.77 -12.54
C LEU A 354 -7.00 -13.27 -12.88
N LEU A 355 -6.40 -12.94 -14.03
CA LEU A 355 -6.33 -11.57 -14.53
C LEU A 355 -7.72 -11.00 -14.83
N VAL A 356 -8.57 -11.75 -15.55
CA VAL A 356 -9.95 -11.35 -15.83
C VAL A 356 -10.72 -11.15 -14.52
N ASN A 357 -10.57 -12.06 -13.55
CA ASN A 357 -11.18 -11.92 -12.22
C ASN A 357 -10.68 -10.66 -11.49
N ALA A 358 -9.38 -10.35 -11.56
CA ALA A 358 -8.79 -9.18 -10.93
C ALA A 358 -9.30 -7.87 -11.55
N ILE A 359 -9.39 -7.80 -12.87
CA ILE A 359 -9.95 -6.65 -13.59
C ILE A 359 -11.42 -6.48 -13.20
N THR A 360 -12.23 -7.53 -13.29
CA THR A 360 -13.65 -7.53 -12.93
C THR A 360 -13.86 -7.07 -11.48
N GLU A 361 -13.06 -7.61 -10.53
CA GLU A 361 -13.12 -7.18 -9.12
C GLU A 361 -12.81 -5.70 -8.97
N SER A 362 -11.84 -5.15 -9.73
CA SER A 362 -11.53 -3.73 -9.70
C SER A 362 -12.70 -2.86 -10.14
N PHE A 363 -13.46 -3.29 -11.13
CA PHE A 363 -14.68 -2.61 -11.57
C PHE A 363 -15.77 -2.66 -10.49
N ILE A 364 -16.03 -3.83 -9.94
CA ILE A 364 -17.01 -4.04 -8.87
C ILE A 364 -16.65 -3.21 -7.63
N TRP A 365 -15.37 -3.22 -7.22
CA TRP A 365 -14.87 -2.41 -6.11
C TRP A 365 -15.13 -0.92 -6.32
N MET A 366 -14.97 -0.45 -7.55
CA MET A 366 -15.23 0.93 -7.95
C MET A 366 -16.73 1.26 -8.11
N GLY A 367 -17.62 0.29 -7.89
CA GLY A 367 -19.08 0.44 -8.02
C GLY A 367 -19.57 0.46 -9.47
N LEU A 368 -18.83 -0.20 -10.34
CA LEU A 368 -19.22 -0.60 -11.68
C LEU A 368 -19.76 -2.04 -11.66
N THR A 369 -20.17 -2.57 -12.79
CA THR A 369 -20.70 -3.93 -12.93
C THR A 369 -19.70 -4.88 -13.59
N ALA A 370 -19.95 -6.18 -13.55
CA ALA A 370 -19.18 -7.16 -14.29
C ALA A 370 -19.36 -6.97 -15.81
N GLU A 371 -20.56 -6.55 -16.26
CA GLU A 371 -20.83 -6.22 -17.66
C GLU A 371 -19.96 -5.04 -18.13
N ASP A 372 -19.78 -4.00 -17.31
CA ASP A 372 -18.85 -2.89 -17.63
C ASP A 372 -17.41 -3.39 -17.82
N ALA A 373 -16.99 -4.38 -17.05
CA ALA A 373 -15.67 -5.00 -17.18
C ALA A 373 -15.58 -5.83 -18.47
N ASP A 374 -16.60 -6.63 -18.80
CA ASP A 374 -16.67 -7.42 -20.04
C ASP A 374 -16.68 -6.52 -21.28
N GLU A 375 -17.41 -5.39 -21.25
CA GLU A 375 -17.41 -4.39 -22.33
C GLU A 375 -16.02 -3.75 -22.49
N TYR A 376 -15.35 -3.40 -21.39
CA TYR A 376 -13.99 -2.87 -21.41
C TYR A 376 -13.00 -3.89 -22.01
N LEU A 377 -13.00 -5.13 -21.54
CA LEU A 377 -12.11 -6.18 -22.01
C LEU A 377 -12.32 -6.47 -23.51
N SER A 378 -13.58 -6.64 -23.94
CA SER A 378 -13.89 -6.92 -25.34
C SER A 378 -13.61 -5.74 -26.27
N GLY A 379 -13.88 -4.51 -25.81
CA GLY A 379 -13.61 -3.29 -26.56
C GLY A 379 -12.12 -3.00 -26.77
N ASN A 380 -11.26 -3.51 -25.88
CA ASN A 380 -9.82 -3.30 -25.90
C ASN A 380 -9.00 -4.57 -26.18
N ALA A 381 -9.64 -5.64 -26.67
CA ALA A 381 -9.02 -6.97 -26.85
C ALA A 381 -7.84 -7.03 -27.84
N THR A 382 -7.50 -5.93 -28.51
CA THR A 382 -6.35 -5.83 -29.42
C THR A 382 -5.21 -5.01 -28.85
N TYR A 383 -5.36 -4.50 -27.62
CA TYR A 383 -4.33 -3.68 -26.99
C TYR A 383 -3.43 -4.52 -26.08
N PRO A 384 -2.09 -4.35 -26.13
CA PRO A 384 -1.15 -5.19 -25.39
C PRO A 384 -1.36 -5.18 -23.88
N ASP A 385 -1.85 -4.09 -23.32
CA ASP A 385 -2.14 -3.95 -21.88
C ASP A 385 -3.50 -4.55 -21.45
N VAL A 386 -4.27 -5.11 -22.40
CA VAL A 386 -5.54 -5.83 -22.18
C VAL A 386 -5.48 -7.25 -22.77
N ASP A 387 -4.86 -7.42 -23.93
CA ASP A 387 -4.70 -8.71 -24.59
C ASP A 387 -3.58 -9.53 -23.91
N TYR A 388 -3.98 -10.51 -23.11
CA TYR A 388 -3.04 -11.42 -22.43
C TYR A 388 -2.09 -12.16 -23.37
N THR A 389 -2.47 -12.35 -24.63
CA THR A 389 -1.71 -13.08 -25.64
C THR A 389 -0.84 -12.19 -26.54
N ALA A 390 -0.88 -10.88 -26.32
CA ALA A 390 -0.13 -9.92 -27.12
C ALA A 390 1.39 -10.04 -26.95
N GLU A 391 2.14 -9.36 -27.81
CA GLU A 391 3.59 -9.21 -27.68
C GLU A 391 3.95 -8.54 -26.34
N GLY A 392 4.86 -9.13 -25.58
CA GLY A 392 5.19 -8.77 -24.21
C GLY A 392 4.69 -9.79 -23.19
N GLY A 393 3.69 -10.61 -23.56
CA GLY A 393 3.18 -11.71 -22.77
C GLY A 393 2.28 -11.32 -21.61
N GLY A 394 1.72 -12.33 -20.96
CA GLY A 394 0.74 -12.17 -19.87
C GLY A 394 1.24 -11.35 -18.69
N LEU A 395 2.53 -11.41 -18.37
CA LEU A 395 3.10 -10.61 -17.26
C LEU A 395 2.98 -9.11 -17.53
N PHE A 396 3.26 -8.64 -18.76
CA PHE A 396 3.08 -7.23 -19.13
C PHE A 396 1.63 -6.77 -18.91
N THR A 397 0.67 -7.57 -19.39
CA THR A 397 -0.76 -7.27 -19.25
C THR A 397 -1.19 -7.25 -17.78
N ILE A 398 -0.74 -8.24 -16.99
CA ILE A 398 -1.04 -8.32 -15.55
C ILE A 398 -0.56 -7.06 -14.83
N ILE A 399 0.70 -6.67 -15.02
CA ILE A 399 1.28 -5.52 -14.31
C ILE A 399 0.67 -4.20 -14.79
N SER A 400 0.39 -4.06 -16.10
CA SER A 400 -0.29 -2.88 -16.64
C SER A 400 -1.70 -2.73 -16.05
N GLN A 401 -2.51 -3.79 -16.05
CA GLN A 401 -3.85 -3.74 -15.47
C GLN A 401 -3.82 -3.56 -13.93
N LYS A 402 -2.80 -4.08 -13.26
CA LYS A 402 -2.56 -3.85 -11.83
C LYS A 402 -2.31 -2.36 -11.55
N TRP A 403 -1.53 -1.66 -12.40
CA TRP A 403 -1.35 -0.21 -12.30
C TRP A 403 -2.67 0.54 -12.41
N PHE A 404 -3.53 0.23 -13.40
CA PHE A 404 -4.85 0.83 -13.54
C PHE A 404 -5.72 0.60 -12.29
N ALA A 405 -5.75 -0.62 -11.78
CA ALA A 405 -6.64 -1.00 -10.68
C ALA A 405 -6.19 -0.45 -9.32
N LEU A 406 -4.87 -0.38 -9.04
CA LEU A 406 -4.34 -0.03 -7.73
C LEU A 406 -4.09 1.47 -7.53
N ASN A 407 -4.39 2.31 -8.52
CA ASN A 407 -4.42 3.77 -8.35
C ASN A 407 -5.13 4.14 -7.05
N THR A 408 -4.52 4.94 -6.21
CA THR A 408 -5.02 5.36 -4.89
C THR A 408 -4.95 4.28 -3.81
N PHE A 409 -5.19 3.00 -4.13
CA PHE A 409 -5.39 1.94 -3.14
C PHE A 409 -4.08 1.32 -2.62
N ALA A 410 -3.12 1.03 -3.51
CA ALA A 410 -1.90 0.32 -3.15
C ALA A 410 -0.66 0.81 -3.94
N SER A 411 -0.37 2.11 -3.87
CA SER A 411 0.75 2.69 -4.61
C SER A 411 2.13 2.14 -4.20
N LEU A 412 2.31 1.65 -2.97
CA LEU A 412 3.56 0.98 -2.60
C LEU A 412 3.74 -0.32 -3.40
N GLU A 413 2.67 -1.08 -3.62
CA GLU A 413 2.72 -2.30 -4.42
C GLU A 413 3.03 -1.98 -5.89
N VAL A 414 2.38 -0.95 -6.47
CA VAL A 414 2.69 -0.47 -7.82
C VAL A 414 4.15 0.01 -7.94
N TRP A 415 4.68 0.67 -6.90
CA TRP A 415 6.08 1.07 -6.88
C TRP A 415 7.04 -0.12 -6.73
N SER A 416 6.61 -1.18 -6.06
CA SER A 416 7.36 -2.44 -6.00
C SER A 416 7.40 -3.09 -7.38
N ASP A 417 6.29 -3.11 -8.12
CA ASP A 417 6.24 -3.60 -9.50
C ASP A 417 7.20 -2.83 -10.41
N TYR A 418 7.19 -1.50 -10.35
CA TYR A 418 8.11 -0.64 -11.10
C TYR A 418 9.58 -1.03 -10.89
N ARG A 419 9.97 -1.37 -9.66
CA ARG A 419 11.37 -1.66 -9.29
C ARG A 419 11.81 -3.09 -9.61
N ARG A 420 10.90 -4.06 -9.49
CA ARG A 420 11.23 -5.50 -9.54
C ARG A 420 10.95 -6.17 -10.87
N VAL A 421 10.14 -5.56 -11.74
CA VAL A 421 9.77 -6.17 -13.02
C VAL A 421 10.57 -5.53 -14.13
N ASP A 422 11.43 -6.34 -14.76
CA ASP A 422 12.18 -5.99 -15.96
C ASP A 422 11.74 -6.91 -17.08
N LEU A 423 11.16 -6.37 -18.14
CA LEU A 423 10.67 -7.12 -19.30
C LEU A 423 11.50 -6.91 -20.56
N ASP A 424 12.32 -5.88 -20.60
CA ASP A 424 13.06 -5.45 -21.79
C ASP A 424 14.57 -5.27 -21.58
N GLY A 425 15.05 -5.44 -20.34
CA GLY A 425 16.46 -5.24 -19.98
C GLY A 425 16.81 -3.77 -19.67
N GLU A 426 15.81 -2.90 -19.55
CA GLU A 426 15.99 -1.48 -19.24
C GLU A 426 15.93 -1.18 -17.72
N ASN A 427 15.81 -2.20 -16.89
CA ASN A 427 15.83 -2.22 -15.41
C ASN A 427 14.55 -1.73 -14.70
N HIS A 428 13.54 -1.22 -15.37
CA HIS A 428 12.30 -0.81 -14.72
C HIS A 428 11.08 -1.11 -15.59
N PHE A 429 9.97 -1.46 -14.94
CA PHE A 429 8.73 -1.70 -15.65
C PHE A 429 8.16 -0.41 -16.23
N VAL A 430 7.90 -0.45 -17.52
CA VAL A 430 7.35 0.66 -18.27
C VAL A 430 5.89 0.38 -18.59
N TYR A 431 4.99 1.16 -17.97
CA TYR A 431 3.55 1.05 -18.24
C TYR A 431 3.22 1.64 -19.61
N GLY A 432 2.28 1.01 -20.32
CA GLY A 432 1.62 1.63 -21.45
C GLY A 432 2.45 1.78 -22.70
N ALA A 433 3.20 0.74 -23.09
CA ALA A 433 3.86 0.68 -24.38
C ALA A 433 2.82 0.60 -25.53
N ARG A 434 2.12 1.71 -25.77
CA ARG A 434 1.24 1.90 -26.93
C ARG A 434 1.94 2.76 -27.97
N VAL A 435 1.67 2.50 -29.24
CA VAL A 435 2.33 3.11 -30.40
C VAL A 435 2.29 4.67 -30.37
N ASP A 436 1.38 5.27 -29.63
CA ASP A 436 1.15 6.71 -29.56
C ASP A 436 1.32 7.30 -28.15
N TYR A 437 1.82 6.55 -27.15
CA TYR A 437 1.97 7.02 -25.78
C TYR A 437 3.40 6.79 -25.27
N ASP A 438 3.97 7.84 -24.66
CA ASP A 438 5.23 7.71 -23.95
C ASP A 438 5.07 6.71 -22.79
N PRO A 439 6.04 5.80 -22.62
CA PRO A 439 6.01 4.84 -21.53
C PRO A 439 6.02 5.53 -20.17
N GLY A 440 5.27 4.95 -19.21
CA GLY A 440 5.14 5.50 -17.85
C GLY A 440 5.85 4.66 -16.80
N PRO A 441 6.00 5.18 -15.59
CA PRO A 441 5.41 6.44 -15.11
C PRO A 441 6.07 7.66 -15.71
N ALA A 442 5.25 8.69 -16.03
CA ALA A 442 5.76 9.93 -16.63
C ALA A 442 6.66 10.68 -15.65
N ILE A 443 7.87 10.97 -16.09
CA ILE A 443 8.85 11.70 -15.29
C ILE A 443 8.40 13.14 -15.08
N SER A 444 8.71 13.71 -13.91
CA SER A 444 8.40 15.09 -13.59
C SER A 444 8.94 16.07 -14.63
N VAL A 445 8.08 16.97 -15.11
CA VAL A 445 8.44 18.04 -16.04
C VAL A 445 8.90 19.32 -15.32
N ALA A 446 9.27 19.24 -14.03
CA ALA A 446 9.80 20.39 -13.29
C ALA A 446 11.06 20.92 -13.95
N PRO A 447 11.19 22.24 -14.14
CA PRO A 447 12.32 22.82 -14.90
C PRO A 447 13.71 22.50 -14.31
N GLN A 448 13.79 22.21 -13.01
CA GLN A 448 15.02 21.84 -12.33
C GLN A 448 15.24 20.32 -12.26
N ASN A 449 14.29 19.52 -12.73
CA ASN A 449 14.45 18.07 -12.75
C ASN A 449 15.47 17.66 -13.81
N THR A 450 16.44 16.84 -13.42
CA THR A 450 17.44 16.25 -14.31
C THR A 450 17.42 14.71 -14.26
N ALA A 451 16.55 14.15 -13.44
CA ALA A 451 16.40 12.69 -13.36
C ALA A 451 15.63 12.16 -14.58
N THR A 452 16.02 10.99 -15.04
CA THR A 452 15.40 10.25 -16.14
C THR A 452 14.50 9.11 -15.66
N GLU A 453 14.47 8.88 -14.34
CA GLU A 453 13.72 7.82 -13.68
C GLU A 453 13.21 8.31 -12.32
N ILE A 454 12.21 7.63 -11.76
CA ILE A 454 11.74 7.89 -10.41
C ILE A 454 12.63 7.16 -9.40
N PRO A 455 12.76 7.69 -8.14
CA PRO A 455 13.57 7.01 -7.12
C PRO A 455 13.06 5.60 -6.80
N ILE A 456 14.00 4.71 -6.51
CA ILE A 456 13.74 3.30 -6.17
C ILE A 456 13.72 3.02 -4.66
N ARG A 457 14.06 3.98 -3.81
CA ARG A 457 13.94 3.88 -2.36
C ARG A 457 13.92 5.25 -1.69
N LEU A 458 13.50 5.29 -0.43
CA LEU A 458 13.70 6.45 0.44
C LEU A 458 15.03 6.36 1.18
N LEU A 459 15.55 7.54 1.55
CA LEU A 459 16.72 7.64 2.44
C LEU A 459 16.27 7.36 3.88
N TYR A 460 17.18 6.83 4.70
CA TYR A 460 16.90 6.69 6.13
C TYR A 460 16.62 8.06 6.76
N PRO A 461 15.69 8.13 7.74
CA PRO A 461 15.33 9.39 8.38
C PRO A 461 16.51 10.05 9.11
N GLN A 462 16.55 11.38 9.11
CA GLN A 462 17.57 12.15 9.81
C GLN A 462 17.71 11.76 11.30
N ASN A 463 16.63 11.33 11.93
CA ASN A 463 16.66 10.89 13.32
C ASN A 463 17.52 9.63 13.53
N GLU A 464 17.62 8.74 12.55
CA GLU A 464 18.51 7.58 12.63
C GLU A 464 19.99 8.04 12.65
N TYR A 465 20.34 8.98 11.80
CA TYR A 465 21.69 9.58 11.81
C TYR A 465 22.02 10.35 13.10
N ASN A 466 20.99 10.92 13.75
CA ASN A 466 21.16 11.69 14.99
C ASN A 466 21.24 10.78 16.24
N TYR A 467 20.47 9.70 16.29
CA TYR A 467 20.28 8.90 17.51
C TYR A 467 20.77 7.46 17.41
N ASN A 468 20.96 6.93 16.19
CA ASN A 468 21.44 5.57 15.92
C ASN A 468 22.60 5.59 14.92
N ALA A 469 23.45 6.62 14.99
CA ALA A 469 24.44 6.98 13.97
C ALA A 469 25.41 5.84 13.61
N GLN A 470 25.82 5.02 14.58
CA GLN A 470 26.72 3.91 14.34
C GLN A 470 26.06 2.85 13.45
N ASN A 471 24.84 2.45 13.77
CA ASN A 471 24.16 1.36 13.07
C ASN A 471 23.68 1.79 11.68
N VAL A 472 23.10 3.00 11.54
CA VAL A 472 22.75 3.52 10.21
C VAL A 472 24.00 3.76 9.36
N GLY A 473 25.13 4.11 9.97
CA GLY A 473 26.42 4.26 9.29
C GLY A 473 26.95 2.96 8.69
N ASN A 474 26.65 1.81 9.30
CA ASN A 474 27.03 0.49 8.79
C ASN A 474 26.31 0.14 7.48
N GLU A 475 25.14 0.74 7.20
CA GLU A 475 24.40 0.58 5.93
C GLU A 475 25.07 1.33 4.74
N GLY A 476 26.13 2.11 5.01
CA GLY A 476 26.85 2.87 4.00
C GLY A 476 26.09 4.10 3.49
N THR A 477 26.51 4.58 2.34
CA THR A 477 25.87 5.74 1.68
C THR A 477 24.68 5.27 0.86
N ILE A 478 23.49 5.74 1.20
CA ILE A 478 22.26 5.43 0.47
C ILE A 478 21.96 6.52 -0.57
N ASN A 479 21.73 6.07 -1.80
CA ASN A 479 21.30 6.90 -2.92
C ASN A 479 19.93 6.42 -3.42
N GLN A 480 18.99 7.32 -3.63
CA GLN A 480 17.61 7.02 -4.00
C GLN A 480 17.44 6.36 -5.38
N PHE A 481 18.42 6.45 -6.27
CA PHE A 481 18.36 5.88 -7.63
C PHE A 481 19.21 4.62 -7.80
N SER A 482 20.20 4.37 -6.95
CA SER A 482 21.15 3.26 -7.17
C SER A 482 21.30 2.31 -6.00
N SER A 483 20.80 2.66 -4.80
CA SER A 483 20.85 1.75 -3.64
C SER A 483 19.62 0.86 -3.62
N LYS A 484 19.67 -0.23 -4.38
CA LYS A 484 18.59 -1.23 -4.47
C LYS A 484 18.30 -1.89 -3.13
N ILE A 485 17.07 -2.32 -2.93
CA ILE A 485 16.71 -3.21 -1.83
C ILE A 485 16.91 -4.67 -2.27
N PHE A 486 16.90 -5.59 -1.34
CA PHE A 486 17.41 -6.96 -1.58
C PHE A 486 16.67 -7.75 -2.66
N TRP A 487 15.42 -7.43 -2.96
CA TRP A 487 14.63 -8.10 -4.00
C TRP A 487 14.61 -7.33 -5.34
N ASP A 488 15.11 -6.12 -5.38
CA ASP A 488 15.29 -5.30 -6.59
C ASP A 488 16.63 -5.67 -7.24
N ILE A 489 16.64 -6.73 -8.01
CA ILE A 489 17.87 -7.32 -8.57
C ILE A 489 18.12 -6.95 -10.03
N ASN A 490 17.16 -6.31 -10.69
CA ASN A 490 17.19 -5.95 -12.12
C ASN A 490 18.05 -4.72 -12.41
#